data_6bdd64028c13274891da4b91859a0bfc
#
_entry.id   6bdd64028c13274891da4b91859a0bfc
#
_cell.length_a   1.000
_cell.length_b   1.000
_cell.length_c   1.000
_cell.angle_alpha   90.00
_cell.angle_beta   90.00
_cell.angle_gamma   90.00
#
_symmetry.space_group_name_H-M   'P 1'
#
loop_
_entity.id
_entity.type
_entity.pdbx_description
1 polymer ?
#
loop_
_entity_poly.entity_id
_entity_poly.type
_entity_poly.pdbx_seq_one_letter_code
_entity_poly.pdbx_strand_id
1 'polypeptide(L)'
;MWIHASGATAGSKTPVVLELFTSEGCSSCPPADRLLQSLDEKQPFSGGDLIVLSEHVDYWNDGGWVDPYSSKLFSARQLSYAEHFHLDSVYTPQAVVDGQRETVGSNAVGIQKAVEAGIRHQKVVLTLANAVRDGNRIKFHLTSADLPGAEGRVTVYVALAENKVQSNVAGGENGGRSLTHVAVVRAFALVGRVRGGSSFSKDITIPMPSGTGSSGFRVVAFLQDDKSDQIVGATYEKIQG
;
A
#
# COMPACT_ATOMS: atom_id res chain seq x y z
N MET A 1 -33.43 17.58 35.73
CA MET A 1 -32.84 18.25 34.57
C MET A 1 -31.57 17.50 34.21
N TRP A 2 -31.66 16.54 33.29
CA TRP A 2 -30.56 15.67 32.90
C TRP A 2 -29.94 16.26 31.64
N ILE A 3 -28.70 16.68 31.72
CA ILE A 3 -27.93 17.18 30.59
C ILE A 3 -27.34 15.94 29.86
N HIS A 4 -27.87 15.63 28.70
CA HIS A 4 -27.25 14.64 27.79
C HIS A 4 -26.03 15.33 27.15
N ALA A 5 -24.85 14.98 27.60
CA ALA A 5 -23.63 15.29 26.89
C ALA A 5 -23.59 14.39 25.65
N SER A 6 -23.93 14.95 24.48
CA SER A 6 -23.61 14.31 23.18
C SER A 6 -22.11 14.30 23.02
N GLY A 7 -21.49 13.18 23.34
CA GLY A 7 -20.12 12.89 22.92
C GLY A 7 -20.10 12.81 21.40
N ALA A 8 -19.55 13.80 20.72
CA ALA A 8 -19.18 13.69 19.32
C ALA A 8 -18.14 12.59 19.22
N THR A 9 -18.51 11.43 18.72
CA THR A 9 -17.58 10.41 18.27
C THR A 9 -16.77 11.04 17.16
N ALA A 10 -15.47 11.26 17.39
CA ALA A 10 -14.54 11.59 16.32
C ALA A 10 -14.72 10.55 15.22
N GLY A 11 -15.26 10.96 14.07
CA GLY A 11 -15.54 10.04 12.96
C GLY A 11 -14.28 9.28 12.61
N SER A 12 -14.36 7.96 12.48
CA SER A 12 -13.24 7.12 12.05
C SER A 12 -12.78 7.62 10.67
N LYS A 13 -11.46 7.80 10.51
CA LYS A 13 -10.87 8.21 9.23
C LYS A 13 -11.11 7.12 8.18
N THR A 14 -11.39 7.54 6.93
CA THR A 14 -11.54 6.62 5.81
C THR A 14 -10.17 6.14 5.32
N PRO A 15 -9.86 4.84 5.32
CA PRO A 15 -8.60 4.35 4.80
C PRO A 15 -8.55 4.48 3.27
N VAL A 16 -7.43 5.00 2.76
CA VAL A 16 -7.15 5.13 1.32
C VAL A 16 -5.76 4.57 1.07
N VAL A 17 -5.63 3.63 0.12
CA VAL A 17 -4.34 3.02 -0.23
C VAL A 17 -3.72 3.77 -1.41
N LEU A 18 -2.46 4.14 -1.27
CA LEU A 18 -1.62 4.71 -2.31
C LEU A 18 -0.45 3.76 -2.58
N GLU A 19 -0.44 3.15 -3.74
CA GLU A 19 0.64 2.31 -4.25
C GLU A 19 1.53 3.15 -5.16
N LEU A 20 2.82 3.23 -4.86
CA LEU A 20 3.82 3.89 -5.70
C LEU A 20 4.70 2.83 -6.36
N PHE A 21 4.60 2.69 -7.67
CA PHE A 21 5.52 1.89 -8.47
C PHE A 21 6.75 2.73 -8.81
N THR A 22 7.89 2.30 -8.30
CA THR A 22 9.17 3.04 -8.31
C THR A 22 10.34 2.11 -8.56
N SER A 23 11.55 2.64 -8.72
CA SER A 23 12.80 1.89 -8.76
C SER A 23 13.99 2.79 -8.44
N GLU A 24 15.00 2.26 -7.77
CA GLU A 24 16.30 2.93 -7.59
C GLU A 24 17.04 3.18 -8.91
N GLY A 25 16.76 2.37 -9.94
CA GLY A 25 17.31 2.54 -11.29
C GLY A 25 16.71 3.69 -12.10
N CYS A 26 15.59 4.24 -11.68
CA CYS A 26 14.81 5.25 -12.41
C CYS A 26 15.17 6.67 -11.93
N SER A 27 15.76 7.52 -12.77
CA SER A 27 16.20 8.88 -12.39
C SER A 27 15.07 9.86 -12.10
N SER A 28 13.87 9.61 -12.62
CA SER A 28 12.66 10.42 -12.36
C SER A 28 11.89 9.98 -11.09
N CYS A 29 12.27 8.87 -10.46
CA CYS A 29 11.59 8.32 -9.29
C CYS A 29 11.87 9.04 -7.96
N PRO A 30 13.09 9.53 -7.64
CA PRO A 30 13.37 10.12 -6.34
C PRO A 30 12.46 11.29 -5.90
N PRO A 31 11.95 12.17 -6.80
CA PRO A 31 10.94 13.15 -6.40
C PRO A 31 9.63 12.53 -5.90
N ALA A 32 9.19 11.43 -6.51
CA ALA A 32 7.98 10.71 -6.10
C ALA A 32 8.18 10.00 -4.75
N ASP A 33 9.34 9.38 -4.52
CA ASP A 33 9.69 8.75 -3.25
C ASP A 33 9.68 9.76 -2.09
N ARG A 34 10.23 10.97 -2.31
CA ARG A 34 10.17 12.06 -1.32
C ARG A 34 8.75 12.56 -1.06
N LEU A 35 7.92 12.62 -2.10
CA LEU A 35 6.52 12.97 -1.95
C LEU A 35 5.79 11.92 -1.14
N LEU A 36 5.97 10.63 -1.43
CA LEU A 36 5.40 9.52 -0.68
C LEU A 36 5.79 9.58 0.80
N GLN A 37 7.08 9.82 1.09
CA GLN A 37 7.57 10.01 2.45
C GLN A 37 6.84 11.17 3.16
N SER A 38 6.73 12.31 2.50
CA SER A 38 6.04 13.49 3.07
C SER A 38 4.56 13.21 3.34
N LEU A 39 3.89 12.46 2.47
CA LEU A 39 2.48 12.08 2.63
C LEU A 39 2.29 11.08 3.78
N ASP A 40 3.18 10.08 3.90
CA ASP A 40 3.15 9.09 4.99
C ASP A 40 3.36 9.75 6.37
N GLU A 41 4.31 10.69 6.45
CA GLU A 41 4.64 11.38 7.70
C GLU A 41 3.57 12.40 8.12
N LYS A 42 3.06 13.19 7.18
CA LYS A 42 2.19 14.35 7.48
C LYS A 42 0.71 14.02 7.51
N GLN A 43 0.27 12.97 6.83
CA GLN A 43 -1.16 12.60 6.73
C GLN A 43 -2.08 13.83 6.46
N PRO A 44 -1.87 14.56 5.35
CA PRO A 44 -2.45 15.90 5.19
C PRO A 44 -3.95 15.92 4.85
N PHE A 45 -4.61 14.74 4.85
CA PHE A 45 -5.99 14.59 4.41
C PHE A 45 -6.97 14.57 5.57
N SER A 46 -7.81 15.61 5.69
CA SER A 46 -8.89 15.63 6.67
C SER A 46 -9.89 14.51 6.37
N GLY A 47 -10.23 13.71 7.40
CA GLY A 47 -11.14 12.57 7.26
C GLY A 47 -10.55 11.33 6.59
N GLY A 48 -9.33 11.38 6.07
CA GLY A 48 -8.62 10.26 5.48
C GLY A 48 -7.52 9.70 6.37
N ASP A 49 -7.27 8.39 6.23
CA ASP A 49 -6.09 7.70 6.75
C ASP A 49 -5.35 7.12 5.55
N LEU A 50 -4.28 7.80 5.13
CA LEU A 50 -3.53 7.42 3.93
C LEU A 50 -2.55 6.29 4.25
N ILE A 51 -2.77 5.15 3.63
CA ILE A 51 -1.92 3.97 3.72
C ILE A 51 -1.04 3.92 2.48
N VAL A 52 0.27 4.14 2.63
CA VAL A 52 1.19 4.14 1.49
C VAL A 52 1.94 2.83 1.38
N LEU A 53 2.19 2.40 0.14
CA LEU A 53 3.03 1.26 -0.22
C LEU A 53 4.01 1.70 -1.31
N SER A 54 5.30 1.38 -1.14
CA SER A 54 6.33 1.55 -2.16
C SER A 54 6.66 0.19 -2.77
N GLU A 55 6.36 0.03 -4.04
CA GLU A 55 6.48 -1.21 -4.80
C GLU A 55 7.56 -1.05 -5.87
N HIS A 56 8.72 -1.64 -5.63
CA HIS A 56 9.86 -1.51 -6.52
C HIS A 56 9.78 -2.50 -7.67
N VAL A 57 9.71 -1.97 -8.90
CA VAL A 57 9.63 -2.75 -10.13
C VAL A 57 11.01 -3.21 -10.59
N ASP A 58 11.09 -4.37 -11.28
CA ASP A 58 12.36 -4.98 -11.63
C ASP A 58 12.85 -4.69 -13.05
N TYR A 59 12.04 -4.09 -13.91
CA TYR A 59 12.42 -3.85 -15.32
C TYR A 59 13.47 -2.72 -15.50
N TRP A 60 13.89 -2.05 -14.43
CA TRP A 60 15.01 -1.11 -14.43
C TRP A 60 16.36 -1.77 -14.09
N ASN A 61 16.37 -3.04 -13.66
CA ASN A 61 17.57 -3.71 -13.17
C ASN A 61 18.68 -3.89 -14.22
N ASP A 62 18.31 -3.88 -15.50
CA ASP A 62 19.29 -4.04 -16.61
C ASP A 62 20.07 -2.73 -16.91
N GLY A 63 19.70 -1.61 -16.25
CA GLY A 63 20.33 -0.27 -16.40
C GLY A 63 21.63 -0.07 -15.62
N GLY A 64 22.29 -1.13 -15.15
CA GLY A 64 23.58 -1.05 -14.42
C GLY A 64 23.43 -0.96 -12.89
N TRP A 65 22.22 -1.12 -12.35
CA TRP A 65 21.93 -1.24 -10.93
C TRP A 65 20.78 -2.23 -10.71
N VAL A 66 21.01 -3.20 -9.85
CA VAL A 66 19.94 -4.11 -9.40
C VAL A 66 19.36 -3.55 -8.11
N ASP A 67 18.12 -3.08 -8.16
CA ASP A 67 17.41 -2.56 -7.00
C ASP A 67 17.13 -3.70 -6.00
N PRO A 68 17.66 -3.64 -4.76
CA PRO A 68 17.53 -4.74 -3.78
C PRO A 68 16.10 -4.95 -3.28
N TYR A 69 15.20 -4.02 -3.56
CA TYR A 69 13.79 -4.08 -3.16
C TYR A 69 12.87 -4.51 -4.31
N SER A 70 13.39 -4.58 -5.53
CA SER A 70 12.60 -4.87 -6.71
C SER A 70 12.09 -6.31 -6.78
N SER A 71 10.94 -6.47 -7.39
CA SER A 71 10.33 -7.78 -7.59
C SER A 71 9.50 -7.82 -8.88
N LYS A 72 9.60 -8.94 -9.60
CA LYS A 72 8.70 -9.26 -10.73
C LYS A 72 7.22 -9.22 -10.36
N LEU A 73 6.91 -9.49 -9.09
CA LEU A 73 5.54 -9.41 -8.60
C LEU A 73 4.97 -7.99 -8.72
N PHE A 74 5.78 -6.96 -8.43
CA PHE A 74 5.34 -5.57 -8.51
C PHE A 74 5.24 -5.09 -9.96
N SER A 75 6.15 -5.53 -10.83
CA SER A 75 6.01 -5.29 -12.27
C SER A 75 4.75 -5.92 -12.85
N ALA A 76 4.41 -7.15 -12.42
CA ALA A 76 3.18 -7.81 -12.83
C ALA A 76 1.92 -7.12 -12.27
N ARG A 77 1.96 -6.65 -11.00
CA ARG A 77 0.86 -5.89 -10.41
C ARG A 77 0.64 -4.57 -11.13
N GLN A 78 1.71 -3.86 -11.45
CA GLN A 78 1.65 -2.63 -12.25
C GLN A 78 1.07 -2.88 -13.64
N LEU A 79 1.47 -3.98 -14.29
CA LEU A 79 0.93 -4.34 -15.61
C LEU A 79 -0.57 -4.60 -15.55
N SER A 80 -1.07 -5.28 -14.51
CA SER A 80 -2.51 -5.46 -14.29
C SER A 80 -3.25 -4.12 -14.17
N TYR A 81 -2.68 -3.15 -13.47
CA TYR A 81 -3.23 -1.79 -13.41
C TYR A 81 -3.17 -1.07 -14.77
N ALA A 82 -2.09 -1.25 -15.53
CA ALA A 82 -2.01 -0.66 -16.88
C ALA A 82 -3.12 -1.20 -17.81
N GLU A 83 -3.41 -2.50 -17.73
CA GLU A 83 -4.53 -3.12 -18.46
C GLU A 83 -5.88 -2.55 -17.99
N HIS A 84 -6.10 -2.42 -16.67
CA HIS A 84 -7.31 -1.85 -16.09
C HIS A 84 -7.55 -0.39 -16.53
N PHE A 85 -6.50 0.42 -16.54
CA PHE A 85 -6.57 1.84 -16.95
C PHE A 85 -6.46 2.06 -18.46
N HIS A 86 -6.32 0.99 -19.25
CA HIS A 86 -6.13 1.04 -20.70
C HIS A 86 -4.93 1.91 -21.12
N LEU A 87 -3.82 1.77 -20.38
CA LEU A 87 -2.58 2.44 -20.72
C LEU A 87 -1.81 1.68 -21.78
N ASP A 88 -1.20 2.40 -22.72
CA ASP A 88 -0.40 1.80 -23.80
C ASP A 88 0.89 1.15 -23.28
N SER A 89 1.39 1.59 -22.12
CA SER A 89 2.62 1.08 -21.50
C SER A 89 2.66 1.35 -20.00
N VAL A 90 3.44 0.58 -19.25
CA VAL A 90 3.82 0.88 -17.87
C VAL A 90 4.90 1.96 -17.81
N TYR A 91 4.94 2.73 -16.75
CA TYR A 91 5.94 3.79 -16.54
C TYR A 91 6.25 3.97 -15.05
N THR A 92 7.40 4.52 -14.73
CA THR A 92 7.75 4.95 -13.37
C THR A 92 8.23 6.40 -13.36
N PRO A 93 7.97 7.13 -12.24
CA PRO A 93 7.15 6.70 -11.09
C PRO A 93 5.65 6.77 -11.40
N GLN A 94 4.90 5.73 -11.06
CA GLN A 94 3.44 5.71 -11.18
C GLN A 94 2.80 5.57 -9.79
N ALA A 95 1.81 6.41 -9.50
CA ALA A 95 0.99 6.33 -8.30
C ALA A 95 -0.41 5.80 -8.65
N VAL A 96 -0.88 4.80 -7.93
CA VAL A 96 -2.24 4.26 -8.03
C VAL A 96 -2.94 4.43 -6.68
N VAL A 97 -4.10 5.08 -6.69
CA VAL A 97 -4.90 5.34 -5.49
C VAL A 97 -6.16 4.49 -5.51
N ASP A 98 -6.30 3.65 -4.47
CA ASP A 98 -7.43 2.72 -4.28
C ASP A 98 -7.72 1.82 -5.50
N GLY A 99 -6.73 1.57 -6.36
CA GLY A 99 -6.91 0.82 -7.61
C GLY A 99 -7.80 1.52 -8.65
N GLN A 100 -8.18 2.79 -8.42
CA GLN A 100 -9.20 3.49 -9.23
C GLN A 100 -8.68 4.72 -9.97
N ARG A 101 -7.56 5.25 -9.56
CA ARG A 101 -6.97 6.44 -10.18
C ARG A 101 -5.47 6.32 -10.23
N GLU A 102 -4.93 6.54 -11.41
CA GLU A 102 -3.49 6.57 -11.62
C GLU A 102 -3.01 7.99 -11.97
N THR A 103 -1.78 8.27 -11.67
CA THR A 103 -1.09 9.51 -12.07
C THR A 103 0.42 9.33 -11.95
N VAL A 104 1.18 10.24 -12.55
CA VAL A 104 2.63 10.31 -12.33
C VAL A 104 2.91 10.46 -10.83
N GLY A 105 3.78 9.61 -10.27
CA GLY A 105 4.04 9.52 -8.83
C GLY A 105 4.56 10.81 -8.18
N SER A 106 5.14 11.73 -8.94
CA SER A 106 5.56 13.06 -8.47
C SER A 106 4.49 14.15 -8.62
N ASN A 107 3.31 13.83 -9.18
CA ASN A 107 2.20 14.77 -9.35
C ASN A 107 1.39 14.92 -8.05
N ALA A 108 1.81 15.80 -7.14
CA ALA A 108 1.16 16.03 -5.85
C ALA A 108 -0.33 16.41 -5.98
N VAL A 109 -0.68 17.24 -6.99
CA VAL A 109 -2.07 17.67 -7.23
C VAL A 109 -2.94 16.50 -7.70
N GLY A 110 -2.41 15.66 -8.59
CA GLY A 110 -3.09 14.45 -9.06
C GLY A 110 -3.36 13.48 -7.91
N ILE A 111 -2.34 13.20 -7.09
CA ILE A 111 -2.47 12.34 -5.90
C ILE A 111 -3.48 12.93 -4.91
N GLN A 112 -3.41 14.24 -4.61
CA GLN A 112 -4.35 14.88 -3.71
C GLN A 112 -5.79 14.68 -4.16
N LYS A 113 -6.11 14.96 -5.43
CA LYS A 113 -7.46 14.78 -5.99
C LYS A 113 -7.92 13.33 -5.94
N ALA A 114 -7.01 12.38 -6.19
CA ALA A 114 -7.30 10.96 -6.14
C ALA A 114 -7.63 10.49 -4.72
N VAL A 115 -6.82 10.90 -3.71
CA VAL A 115 -7.04 10.58 -2.30
C VAL A 115 -8.33 11.21 -1.78
N GLU A 116 -8.60 12.49 -2.08
CA GLU A 116 -9.86 13.16 -1.71
C GLU A 116 -11.08 12.47 -2.33
N ALA A 117 -10.95 11.90 -3.52
CA ALA A 117 -12.00 11.07 -4.11
C ALA A 117 -12.17 9.75 -3.34
N GLY A 118 -11.07 9.08 -2.98
CA GLY A 118 -11.09 7.84 -2.20
C GLY A 118 -11.75 7.99 -0.83
N ILE A 119 -11.50 9.11 -0.13
CA ILE A 119 -12.11 9.43 1.16
C ILE A 119 -13.64 9.49 1.10
N ARG A 120 -14.21 9.86 -0.03
CA ARG A 120 -15.67 9.94 -0.22
C ARG A 120 -16.35 8.59 -0.44
N HIS A 121 -15.57 7.54 -0.71
CA HIS A 121 -16.13 6.19 -0.88
C HIS A 121 -16.29 5.49 0.46
N GLN A 122 -17.45 4.87 0.66
CA GLN A 122 -17.66 4.02 1.82
C GLN A 122 -16.74 2.81 1.75
N LYS A 123 -16.06 2.51 2.83
CA LYS A 123 -15.15 1.38 2.95
C LYS A 123 -15.72 0.29 3.85
N VAL A 124 -15.44 -0.96 3.49
CA VAL A 124 -15.68 -2.11 4.37
C VAL A 124 -14.71 -2.04 5.54
N VAL A 125 -15.22 -2.22 6.74
CA VAL A 125 -14.39 -2.26 7.94
C VAL A 125 -13.54 -3.53 7.90
N LEU A 126 -12.24 -3.34 7.94
CA LEU A 126 -11.23 -4.39 8.04
C LEU A 126 -10.45 -4.17 9.33
N THR A 127 -10.33 -5.21 10.15
CA THR A 127 -9.66 -5.14 11.44
C THR A 127 -8.49 -6.12 11.46
N LEU A 128 -7.32 -5.60 11.76
CA LEU A 128 -6.11 -6.35 12.02
C LEU A 128 -5.86 -6.33 13.52
N ALA A 129 -5.71 -7.49 14.13
CA ALA A 129 -5.56 -7.62 15.57
C ALA A 129 -4.39 -8.55 15.91
N ASN A 130 -3.75 -8.27 17.05
CA ASN A 130 -2.70 -9.11 17.63
C ASN A 130 -1.49 -9.31 16.70
N ALA A 131 -1.09 -8.28 15.95
CA ALA A 131 0.08 -8.36 15.10
C ALA A 131 1.34 -8.44 15.96
N VAL A 132 2.00 -9.58 15.90
CA VAL A 132 3.20 -9.86 16.69
C VAL A 132 4.29 -10.48 15.83
N ARG A 133 5.52 -10.11 16.13
CA ARG A 133 6.69 -10.78 15.58
C ARG A 133 6.98 -12.05 16.39
N ASP A 134 7.05 -13.18 15.70
CA ASP A 134 7.42 -14.48 16.25
C ASP A 134 8.60 -15.04 15.44
N GLY A 135 9.80 -14.81 15.93
CA GLY A 135 11.06 -15.14 15.23
C GLY A 135 11.16 -14.42 13.88
N ASN A 136 11.19 -15.20 12.79
CA ASN A 136 11.23 -14.69 11.43
C ASN A 136 9.85 -14.64 10.74
N ARG A 137 8.78 -14.53 11.51
CA ARG A 137 7.40 -14.47 11.02
C ARG A 137 6.63 -13.36 11.72
N ILE A 138 5.64 -12.82 11.02
CA ILE A 138 4.61 -11.96 11.59
C ILE A 138 3.31 -12.75 11.64
N LYS A 139 2.67 -12.80 12.80
CA LYS A 139 1.38 -13.43 13.03
C LYS A 139 0.35 -12.39 13.41
N PHE A 140 -0.86 -12.51 12.89
CA PHE A 140 -1.98 -11.63 13.21
C PHE A 140 -3.30 -12.28 12.85
N HIS A 141 -4.37 -11.75 13.40
CA HIS A 141 -5.74 -12.13 13.04
C HIS A 141 -6.35 -11.01 12.18
N LEU A 142 -6.96 -11.37 11.05
CA LEU A 142 -7.60 -10.44 10.13
C LEU A 142 -9.08 -10.77 9.99
N THR A 143 -9.93 -9.75 10.22
CA THR A 143 -11.39 -9.87 10.05
C THR A 143 -11.92 -8.73 9.18
N SER A 144 -12.98 -8.98 8.43
CA SER A 144 -13.77 -7.95 7.78
C SER A 144 -15.21 -7.94 8.25
N ALA A 145 -15.88 -6.81 8.17
CA ALA A 145 -17.33 -6.77 8.15
C ALA A 145 -17.87 -7.49 6.90
N ASP A 146 -19.18 -7.73 6.85
CA ASP A 146 -19.83 -8.30 5.66
C ASP A 146 -19.63 -7.39 4.45
N LEU A 147 -19.27 -8.01 3.33
CA LEU A 147 -19.12 -7.30 2.05
C LEU A 147 -20.49 -6.90 1.51
N PRO A 148 -20.67 -5.66 1.04
CA PRO A 148 -21.91 -5.26 0.39
C PRO A 148 -22.10 -5.99 -0.95
N GLY A 149 -23.36 -6.30 -1.28
CA GLY A 149 -23.74 -6.93 -2.55
C GLY A 149 -23.59 -8.45 -2.57
N ALA A 150 -24.50 -9.12 -3.28
CA ALA A 150 -24.57 -10.59 -3.32
C ALA A 150 -23.68 -11.22 -4.42
N GLU A 151 -23.22 -10.45 -5.40
CA GLU A 151 -22.58 -10.99 -6.62
C GLU A 151 -21.09 -10.64 -6.75
N GLY A 152 -20.55 -9.75 -5.92
CA GLY A 152 -19.15 -9.35 -5.97
C GLY A 152 -18.20 -10.42 -5.42
N ARG A 153 -16.98 -10.45 -5.94
CA ARG A 153 -15.88 -11.21 -5.37
C ARG A 153 -14.76 -10.25 -5.05
N VAL A 154 -14.19 -10.41 -3.86
CA VAL A 154 -13.11 -9.57 -3.37
C VAL A 154 -11.94 -10.44 -2.99
N THR A 155 -10.76 -10.07 -3.46
CA THR A 155 -9.50 -10.69 -3.05
C THR A 155 -8.94 -9.95 -1.84
N VAL A 156 -8.49 -10.72 -0.84
CA VAL A 156 -7.84 -10.22 0.37
C VAL A 156 -6.33 -10.27 0.18
N TYR A 157 -5.71 -9.10 0.14
CA TYR A 157 -4.25 -8.96 0.05
C TYR A 157 -3.66 -8.54 1.38
N VAL A 158 -2.43 -8.98 1.62
CA VAL A 158 -1.61 -8.52 2.73
C VAL A 158 -0.22 -8.18 2.21
N ALA A 159 0.25 -7.00 2.58
CA ALA A 159 1.60 -6.54 2.36
C ALA A 159 2.35 -6.42 3.69
N LEU A 160 3.59 -6.89 3.74
CA LEU A 160 4.53 -6.58 4.79
C LEU A 160 5.52 -5.55 4.24
N ALA A 161 5.46 -4.33 4.77
CA ALA A 161 6.29 -3.24 4.31
C ALA A 161 7.26 -2.75 5.39
N GLU A 162 8.50 -2.52 5.01
CA GLU A 162 9.53 -1.94 5.87
C GLU A 162 9.26 -0.43 6.03
N ASN A 163 9.20 0.07 7.27
CA ASN A 163 8.74 1.44 7.52
C ASN A 163 9.62 2.49 6.87
N LYS A 164 10.95 2.28 6.89
CA LYS A 164 11.93 3.18 6.29
C LYS A 164 13.20 2.42 5.96
N VAL A 165 13.71 2.63 4.76
CA VAL A 165 15.00 2.08 4.33
C VAL A 165 15.85 3.18 3.71
N GLN A 166 17.16 3.02 3.79
CA GLN A 166 18.13 3.88 3.13
C GLN A 166 19.06 3.02 2.29
N SER A 167 19.32 3.43 1.07
CA SER A 167 20.14 2.73 0.10
C SER A 167 21.20 3.65 -0.49
N ASN A 168 22.42 3.13 -0.66
CA ASN A 168 23.48 3.82 -1.39
C ASN A 168 23.60 3.18 -2.75
N VAL A 169 23.05 3.86 -3.76
CA VAL A 169 22.99 3.36 -5.13
C VAL A 169 24.37 3.46 -5.78
N ALA A 170 24.96 2.31 -6.13
CA ALA A 170 26.32 2.30 -6.67
C ALA A 170 26.39 2.41 -8.19
N GLY A 171 25.27 2.25 -8.92
CA GLY A 171 25.25 2.27 -10.38
C GLY A 171 23.93 2.76 -10.97
N GLY A 172 23.77 2.64 -12.29
CA GLY A 172 22.57 3.10 -13.00
C GLY A 172 22.39 4.63 -12.98
N GLU A 173 21.20 5.09 -13.33
CA GLU A 173 20.91 6.54 -13.47
C GLU A 173 20.99 7.33 -12.15
N ASN A 174 20.85 6.67 -11.01
CA ASN A 174 20.97 7.26 -9.67
C ASN A 174 22.31 6.93 -8.98
N GLY A 175 23.29 6.41 -9.71
CA GLY A 175 24.62 6.08 -9.18
C GLY A 175 25.25 7.20 -8.36
N GLY A 176 25.81 6.87 -7.19
CA GLY A 176 26.41 7.80 -6.23
C GLY A 176 25.44 8.53 -5.31
N ARG A 177 24.13 8.28 -5.42
CA ARG A 177 23.11 8.89 -4.55
C ARG A 177 22.78 7.99 -3.36
N SER A 178 22.47 8.61 -2.23
CA SER A 178 21.79 7.97 -1.10
C SER A 178 20.29 8.25 -1.21
N LEU A 179 19.50 7.19 -1.35
CA LEU A 179 18.05 7.27 -1.47
C LEU A 179 17.40 6.80 -0.16
N THR A 180 16.27 7.41 0.17
CA THR A 180 15.44 7.01 1.31
C THR A 180 14.06 6.66 0.79
N HIS A 181 13.58 5.48 1.17
CA HIS A 181 12.24 5.00 0.82
C HIS A 181 11.44 4.71 2.09
N VAL A 182 10.13 4.81 2.02
CA VAL A 182 9.19 4.48 3.11
C VAL A 182 8.20 3.42 2.65
N ALA A 183 7.70 2.65 3.60
CA ALA A 183 6.69 1.61 3.34
C ALA A 183 7.07 0.66 2.19
N VAL A 184 8.36 0.29 2.12
CA VAL A 184 8.88 -0.58 1.05
C VAL A 184 8.33 -1.98 1.21
N VAL A 185 7.54 -2.43 0.24
CA VAL A 185 6.91 -3.75 0.29
C VAL A 185 7.95 -4.84 0.10
N ARG A 186 8.08 -5.70 1.13
CA ARG A 186 9.05 -6.80 1.17
C ARG A 186 8.38 -8.16 0.97
N ALA A 187 7.08 -8.26 1.29
CA ALA A 187 6.27 -9.42 1.00
C ALA A 187 4.85 -8.97 0.64
N PHE A 188 4.26 -9.63 -0.33
CA PHE A 188 2.92 -9.35 -0.82
C PHE A 188 2.22 -10.69 -1.08
N ALA A 189 1.04 -10.90 -0.48
CA ALA A 189 0.37 -12.18 -0.54
C ALA A 189 -1.15 -12.04 -0.71
N LEU A 190 -1.72 -12.88 -1.57
CA LEU A 190 -3.15 -13.18 -1.58
C LEU A 190 -3.40 -14.16 -0.43
N VAL A 191 -4.21 -13.77 0.56
CA VAL A 191 -4.48 -14.58 1.76
C VAL A 191 -5.88 -15.18 1.78
N GLY A 192 -6.76 -14.71 0.91
CA GLY A 192 -8.11 -15.23 0.76
C GLY A 192 -8.93 -14.56 -0.31
N ARG A 193 -10.13 -15.10 -0.54
CA ARG A 193 -11.17 -14.52 -1.40
C ARG A 193 -12.50 -14.60 -0.69
N VAL A 194 -13.30 -13.54 -0.80
CA VAL A 194 -14.60 -13.41 -0.12
C VAL A 194 -15.66 -13.07 -1.16
N ARG A 195 -16.83 -13.67 -1.02
CA ARG A 195 -18.00 -13.32 -1.85
C ARG A 195 -18.82 -12.23 -1.17
N GLY A 196 -19.52 -11.45 -1.95
CA GLY A 196 -20.51 -10.49 -1.44
C GLY A 196 -21.50 -11.14 -0.48
N GLY A 197 -21.93 -10.41 0.54
CA GLY A 197 -22.80 -10.92 1.62
C GLY A 197 -22.07 -11.77 2.67
N SER A 198 -20.76 -11.95 2.59
CA SER A 198 -19.96 -12.71 3.56
C SER A 198 -18.88 -11.85 4.18
N SER A 199 -18.43 -12.22 5.37
CA SER A 199 -17.27 -11.66 6.05
C SER A 199 -16.03 -12.55 5.87
N PHE A 200 -14.87 -11.99 6.23
CA PHE A 200 -13.60 -12.70 6.27
C PHE A 200 -13.10 -12.78 7.72
N SER A 201 -12.57 -13.95 8.10
CA SER A 201 -11.91 -14.13 9.39
C SER A 201 -10.85 -15.21 9.26
N LYS A 202 -9.57 -14.84 9.54
CA LYS A 202 -8.46 -15.79 9.39
C LYS A 202 -7.26 -15.39 10.24
N ASP A 203 -6.60 -16.40 10.84
CA ASP A 203 -5.24 -16.26 11.37
C ASP A 203 -4.24 -16.35 10.23
N ILE A 204 -3.37 -15.36 10.13
CA ILE A 204 -2.41 -15.22 9.05
C ILE A 204 -1.00 -15.24 9.63
N THR A 205 -0.10 -15.91 8.91
CA THR A 205 1.33 -15.91 9.21
C THR A 205 2.10 -15.60 7.95
N ILE A 206 2.91 -14.54 7.98
CA ILE A 206 3.75 -14.12 6.86
C ILE A 206 5.23 -14.27 7.26
N PRO A 207 6.05 -14.90 6.42
CA PRO A 207 7.48 -14.93 6.66
C PRO A 207 8.07 -13.52 6.51
N MET A 208 8.99 -13.15 7.40
CA MET A 208 9.80 -11.95 7.25
C MET A 208 10.87 -12.19 6.19
N PRO A 209 11.04 -11.27 5.25
CA PRO A 209 12.14 -11.34 4.30
C PRO A 209 13.51 -11.26 5.01
N SER A 210 14.51 -11.91 4.45
CA SER A 210 15.90 -11.76 4.90
C SER A 210 16.43 -10.37 4.58
N GLY A 211 17.42 -9.89 5.35
CA GLY A 211 18.07 -8.59 5.13
C GLY A 211 17.20 -7.38 5.47
N THR A 212 16.24 -7.55 6.36
CA THR A 212 15.37 -6.46 6.82
C THR A 212 16.08 -5.59 7.86
N GLY A 213 15.91 -4.27 7.73
CA GLY A 213 16.49 -3.29 8.65
C GLY A 213 15.81 -3.27 10.03
N SER A 214 16.33 -2.43 10.91
CA SER A 214 15.81 -2.23 12.28
C SER A 214 14.67 -1.20 12.37
N SER A 215 14.24 -0.62 11.27
CA SER A 215 13.24 0.46 11.24
C SER A 215 11.81 0.02 11.59
N GLY A 216 11.62 -1.29 11.84
CA GLY A 216 10.30 -1.88 12.06
C GLY A 216 9.52 -2.06 10.76
N PHE A 217 8.34 -2.68 10.90
CA PHE A 217 7.48 -3.03 9.77
C PHE A 217 6.07 -2.47 9.97
N ARG A 218 5.34 -2.43 8.88
CA ARG A 218 3.87 -2.34 8.90
C ARG A 218 3.29 -3.54 8.16
N VAL A 219 2.24 -4.12 8.74
CA VAL A 219 1.36 -5.03 8.03
C VAL A 219 0.23 -4.19 7.45
N VAL A 220 0.03 -4.25 6.16
CA VAL A 220 -1.09 -3.60 5.48
C VAL A 220 -1.98 -4.71 4.92
N ALA A 221 -3.27 -4.65 5.21
CA ALA A 221 -4.25 -5.56 4.64
C ALA A 221 -5.31 -4.77 3.89
N PHE A 222 -5.74 -5.25 2.74
CA PHE A 222 -6.79 -4.61 1.98
C PHE A 222 -7.63 -5.61 1.18
N LEU A 223 -8.84 -5.17 0.88
CA LEU A 223 -9.85 -5.88 0.11
C LEU A 223 -9.93 -5.23 -1.27
N GLN A 224 -9.62 -5.97 -2.33
CA GLN A 224 -9.67 -5.48 -3.71
C GLN A 224 -10.76 -6.23 -4.49
N ASP A 225 -11.67 -5.50 -5.10
CA ASP A 225 -12.73 -6.07 -5.94
C ASP A 225 -12.13 -6.65 -7.22
N ASP A 226 -12.44 -7.92 -7.51
CA ASP A 226 -11.84 -8.68 -8.61
C ASP A 226 -12.24 -8.16 -10.01
N LYS A 227 -13.30 -7.35 -10.12
CA LYS A 227 -13.81 -6.84 -11.38
C LYS A 227 -13.38 -5.41 -11.68
N SER A 228 -13.37 -4.58 -10.66
CA SER A 228 -13.11 -3.13 -10.80
C SER A 228 -11.74 -2.72 -10.29
N ASP A 229 -10.94 -3.64 -9.74
CA ASP A 229 -9.69 -3.37 -9.03
C ASP A 229 -9.81 -2.38 -7.86
N GLN A 230 -11.03 -1.94 -7.52
CA GLN A 230 -11.25 -1.00 -6.43
C GLN A 230 -10.85 -1.60 -5.08
N ILE A 231 -10.07 -0.87 -4.30
CA ILE A 231 -9.81 -1.21 -2.90
C ILE A 231 -11.00 -0.72 -2.08
N VAL A 232 -11.83 -1.68 -1.64
CA VAL A 232 -13.10 -1.45 -0.94
C VAL A 232 -12.97 -1.44 0.58
N GLY A 233 -11.80 -1.78 1.13
CA GLY A 233 -11.50 -1.73 2.56
C GLY A 233 -10.00 -1.90 2.77
N ALA A 234 -9.44 -1.24 3.77
CA ALA A 234 -8.03 -1.37 4.13
C ALA A 234 -7.81 -1.10 5.62
N THR A 235 -6.71 -1.64 6.13
CA THR A 235 -6.22 -1.39 7.49
C THR A 235 -4.71 -1.62 7.55
N TYR A 236 -4.05 -1.08 8.56
CA TYR A 236 -2.65 -1.38 8.81
C TYR A 236 -2.31 -1.33 10.30
N GLU A 237 -1.23 -1.99 10.67
CA GLU A 237 -0.64 -1.93 12.00
C GLU A 237 0.89 -1.84 11.87
N LYS A 238 1.50 -0.92 12.64
CA LYS A 238 2.96 -0.78 12.72
C LYS A 238 3.49 -1.72 13.80
N ILE A 239 4.49 -2.52 13.41
CA ILE A 239 5.17 -3.46 14.29
C ILE A 239 6.57 -2.89 14.53
N GLN A 240 6.93 -2.73 15.79
CA GLN A 240 8.28 -2.31 16.16
C GLN A 240 9.27 -3.44 15.86
N GLY A 241 10.48 -3.06 15.43
CA GLY A 241 11.56 -3.99 15.11
C GLY A 241 12.17 -4.63 16.36
#